data_9765f06123f33c3ef4df9605bb020af2
#
_entry.id   9765f06123f33c3ef4df9605bb020af2
#
_cell.length_a   1.000
_cell.length_b   1.000
_cell.length_c   1.000
_cell.angle_alpha   90.00
_cell.angle_beta   90.00
_cell.angle_gamma   90.00
#
_symmetry.space_group_name_H-M   'P 1'
#
loop_
_entity.id
_entity.type
_entity.pdbx_description
1 polymer ?
#
loop_
_entity_poly.entity_id
_entity_poly.type
_entity_poly.pdbx_seq_one_letter_code
_entity_poly.pdbx_strand_id
1 'polypeptide(L)'
;MHSHLDLYPNPLAVAEKTNECNSFTLAVTTSPRAWQATSRIFSPYKNITVALGMHPEIVQQKVGELDLFLNLIPKVKILGEIGIDGSTRNNGNFQLQKKIFVTILIEAEKFGGKILSIHSRGAGEIILKNIMKYSKNSRVILHWFSGTIEELKMAISLGCFFSLGPAALLSRRGRELAAKIPLDRILPESDGPFAMVNGKSIFPWESKQIHQSIANIHKIPERQISIQIKKNFDRLNES
;
A
#
# COMPACT_ATOMS: atom_id res chain seq x y z
N MET A 1 -5.28 6.02 2.26
CA MET A 1 -4.03 5.45 2.80
C MET A 1 -2.90 5.58 1.77
N HIS A 2 -2.73 4.63 0.85
CA HIS A 2 -1.64 4.55 -0.10
C HIS A 2 -1.76 5.59 -1.23
N SER A 3 -0.70 6.36 -1.50
CA SER A 3 -0.60 7.36 -2.57
C SER A 3 0.85 7.72 -2.87
N HIS A 4 1.19 7.96 -4.13
CA HIS A 4 2.51 8.43 -4.55
C HIS A 4 2.52 9.96 -4.60
N LEU A 5 2.47 10.61 -3.44
CA LEU A 5 2.32 12.07 -3.33
C LEU A 5 3.44 12.85 -4.04
N ASP A 6 4.66 12.33 -4.02
CA ASP A 6 5.85 12.92 -4.63
C ASP A 6 5.85 12.85 -6.18
N LEU A 7 4.95 12.07 -6.76
CA LEU A 7 4.86 11.86 -8.20
C LEU A 7 3.72 12.65 -8.88
N TYR A 8 2.93 13.42 -8.11
CA TYR A 8 1.99 14.36 -8.73
C TYR A 8 2.74 15.55 -9.39
N PRO A 9 2.18 16.18 -10.43
CA PRO A 9 2.81 17.33 -11.08
C PRO A 9 3.11 18.50 -10.14
N ASN A 10 2.30 18.69 -9.11
CA ASN A 10 2.51 19.67 -8.03
C ASN A 10 2.35 19.00 -6.67
N PRO A 11 3.39 18.32 -6.17
CA PRO A 11 3.30 17.53 -4.94
C PRO A 11 3.04 18.37 -3.68
N LEU A 12 3.55 19.60 -3.63
CA LEU A 12 3.32 20.49 -2.48
C LEU A 12 1.86 20.94 -2.38
N ALA A 13 1.26 21.36 -3.50
CA ALA A 13 -0.16 21.73 -3.51
C ALA A 13 -1.07 20.55 -3.13
N VAL A 14 -0.71 19.32 -3.56
CA VAL A 14 -1.44 18.12 -3.17
C VAL A 14 -1.25 17.82 -1.68
N ALA A 15 -0.06 18.01 -1.12
CA ALA A 15 0.21 17.81 0.29
C ALA A 15 -0.55 18.84 1.17
N GLU A 16 -0.55 20.11 0.79
CA GLU A 16 -1.31 21.18 1.45
C GLU A 16 -2.79 20.84 1.49
N LYS A 17 -3.37 20.51 0.32
CA LYS A 17 -4.79 20.15 0.23
C LYS A 17 -5.15 18.89 1.01
N THR A 18 -4.27 17.89 1.02
CA THR A 18 -4.42 16.67 1.82
C THR A 18 -4.48 17.00 3.31
N ASN A 19 -3.62 17.90 3.77
CA ASN A 19 -3.58 18.36 5.16
C ASN A 19 -4.81 19.18 5.54
N GLU A 20 -5.25 20.13 4.69
CA GLU A 20 -6.49 20.89 4.87
C GLU A 20 -7.73 20.00 4.99
N CYS A 21 -7.80 18.94 4.18
CA CYS A 21 -8.90 17.98 4.20
C CYS A 21 -8.84 17.01 5.39
N ASN A 22 -7.86 17.12 6.30
CA ASN A 22 -7.60 16.16 7.37
C ASN A 22 -7.58 14.70 6.88
N SER A 23 -7.04 14.49 5.69
CA SER A 23 -6.97 13.18 5.06
C SER A 23 -5.65 12.50 5.41
N PHE A 24 -5.68 11.53 6.34
CA PHE A 24 -4.47 10.75 6.62
C PHE A 24 -4.01 10.00 5.37
N THR A 25 -2.76 10.25 4.98
CA THR A 25 -2.17 9.68 3.77
C THR A 25 -0.84 9.03 4.07
N LEU A 26 -0.69 7.78 3.62
CA LEU A 26 0.58 7.10 3.53
C LEU A 26 1.19 7.45 2.17
N ALA A 27 2.16 8.34 2.17
CA ALA A 27 2.95 8.66 0.99
C ALA A 27 4.00 7.57 0.80
N VAL A 28 3.74 6.65 -0.13
CA VAL A 28 4.70 5.60 -0.48
C VAL A 28 5.74 6.14 -1.44
N THR A 29 6.96 5.62 -1.34
CA THR A 29 8.07 6.05 -2.19
C THR A 29 8.63 4.90 -3.01
N THR A 30 9.35 5.24 -4.06
CA THR A 30 9.84 4.25 -5.03
C THR A 30 11.28 3.80 -4.76
N SER A 31 12.05 4.59 -3.97
CA SER A 31 13.44 4.23 -3.60
C SER A 31 13.87 4.90 -2.27
N PRO A 32 14.93 4.40 -1.62
CA PRO A 32 15.46 5.00 -0.40
C PRO A 32 15.86 6.47 -0.52
N ARG A 33 16.45 6.86 -1.64
CA ARG A 33 16.80 8.27 -1.87
C ARG A 33 15.57 9.15 -2.09
N ALA A 34 14.56 8.61 -2.79
CA ALA A 34 13.27 9.28 -2.89
C ALA A 34 12.64 9.47 -1.49
N TRP A 35 12.67 8.43 -0.65
CA TRP A 35 12.18 8.53 0.72
C TRP A 35 12.87 9.64 1.53
N GLN A 36 14.20 9.75 1.45
CA GLN A 36 14.94 10.81 2.16
C GLN A 36 14.51 12.22 1.74
N ALA A 37 14.33 12.43 0.42
CA ALA A 37 13.87 13.71 -0.12
C ALA A 37 12.42 14.00 0.26
N THR A 38 11.52 13.05 0.00
CA THR A 38 10.07 13.15 0.25
C THR A 38 9.76 13.34 1.73
N SER A 39 10.46 12.61 2.64
CA SER A 39 10.30 12.77 4.09
C SER A 39 10.67 14.17 4.57
N ARG A 40 11.71 14.77 3.99
CA ARG A 40 12.11 16.14 4.31
C ARG A 40 11.06 17.15 3.85
N ILE A 41 10.56 16.98 2.62
CA ILE A 41 9.59 17.89 2.01
C ILE A 41 8.24 17.82 2.74
N PHE A 42 7.80 16.62 3.12
CA PHE A 42 6.47 16.45 3.73
C PHE A 42 6.48 16.46 5.25
N SER A 43 7.64 16.68 5.90
CA SER A 43 7.74 16.75 7.37
C SER A 43 6.81 17.78 8.04
N PRO A 44 6.42 18.92 7.42
CA PRO A 44 5.49 19.87 8.04
C PRO A 44 4.03 19.37 8.09
N TYR A 45 3.66 18.36 7.31
CA TYR A 45 2.27 17.94 7.14
C TYR A 45 1.93 16.78 8.07
N LYS A 46 1.22 17.06 9.17
CA LYS A 46 0.92 16.07 10.24
C LYS A 46 0.08 14.87 9.76
N ASN A 47 -0.72 15.06 8.71
CA ASN A 47 -1.58 14.00 8.16
C ASN A 47 -0.89 13.15 7.09
N ILE A 48 0.40 13.41 6.80
CA ILE A 48 1.18 12.67 5.82
C ILE A 48 2.28 11.91 6.53
N THR A 49 2.30 10.59 6.35
CA THR A 49 3.40 9.73 6.79
C THR A 49 4.09 9.17 5.56
N VAL A 50 5.42 9.29 5.48
CA VAL A 50 6.19 8.81 4.33
C VAL A 50 6.74 7.42 4.62
N ALA A 51 6.41 6.45 3.77
CA ALA A 51 6.90 5.09 3.85
C ALA A 51 8.19 4.90 3.06
N LEU A 52 9.14 4.16 3.64
CA LEU A 52 10.39 3.79 2.98
C LEU A 52 10.14 2.74 1.92
N GLY A 53 10.31 3.08 0.64
CA GLY A 53 10.00 2.24 -0.50
C GLY A 53 11.22 1.74 -1.28
N MET A 54 11.00 0.62 -1.97
CA MET A 54 11.81 0.07 -3.06
C MET A 54 10.86 -0.63 -4.02
N HIS A 55 10.34 0.14 -4.96
CA HIS A 55 9.26 -0.29 -5.84
C HIS A 55 9.73 -1.39 -6.82
N PRO A 56 8.98 -2.49 -6.96
CA PRO A 56 9.41 -3.64 -7.78
C PRO A 56 9.70 -3.28 -9.24
N GLU A 57 8.95 -2.40 -9.86
CA GLU A 57 9.14 -2.05 -11.27
C GLU A 57 10.47 -1.37 -11.57
N ILE A 58 11.09 -0.71 -10.59
CA ILE A 58 12.36 0.02 -10.77
C ILE A 58 13.54 -0.59 -10.02
N VAL A 59 13.38 -1.78 -9.41
CA VAL A 59 14.46 -2.39 -8.61
C VAL A 59 15.75 -2.59 -9.39
N GLN A 60 15.68 -2.90 -10.70
CA GLN A 60 16.89 -3.07 -11.51
C GLN A 60 17.72 -1.78 -11.59
N GLN A 61 17.06 -0.64 -11.64
CA GLN A 61 17.70 0.68 -11.69
C GLN A 61 18.17 1.13 -10.31
N LYS A 62 17.54 0.60 -9.25
CA LYS A 62 17.70 1.04 -7.87
C LYS A 62 18.38 0.01 -6.95
N VAL A 63 18.82 -1.13 -7.48
CA VAL A 63 19.48 -2.19 -6.69
C VAL A 63 20.69 -1.69 -5.92
N GLY A 64 21.44 -0.74 -6.46
CA GLY A 64 22.57 -0.09 -5.76
C GLY A 64 22.18 0.74 -4.52
N GLU A 65 20.88 0.96 -4.30
CA GLU A 65 20.36 1.63 -3.10
C GLU A 65 19.92 0.63 -2.01
N LEU A 66 20.07 -0.69 -2.22
CA LEU A 66 19.57 -1.71 -1.29
C LEU A 66 20.22 -1.59 0.10
N ASP A 67 21.54 -1.41 0.17
CA ASP A 67 22.23 -1.26 1.45
C ASP A 67 21.75 -0.03 2.22
N LEU A 68 21.49 1.08 1.50
CA LEU A 68 20.87 2.26 2.10
C LEU A 68 19.47 1.94 2.63
N PHE A 69 18.66 1.20 1.88
CA PHE A 69 17.31 0.76 2.31
C PHE A 69 17.42 -0.03 3.64
N LEU A 70 18.26 -1.06 3.67
CA LEU A 70 18.39 -1.94 4.84
C LEU A 70 18.86 -1.16 6.09
N ASN A 71 19.81 -0.23 5.93
CA ASN A 71 20.29 0.65 7.00
C ASN A 71 19.23 1.64 7.53
N LEU A 72 18.18 1.90 6.75
CA LEU A 72 17.07 2.78 7.14
C LEU A 72 15.90 2.03 7.82
N ILE A 73 15.76 0.72 7.63
CA ILE A 73 14.68 -0.08 8.24
C ILE A 73 14.53 0.15 9.75
N PRO A 74 15.61 0.16 10.56
CA PRO A 74 15.47 0.38 12.00
C PRO A 74 14.84 1.74 12.38
N LYS A 75 14.99 2.74 11.49
CA LYS A 75 14.61 4.13 11.74
C LYS A 75 13.17 4.45 11.35
N VAL A 76 12.47 3.51 10.72
CA VAL A 76 11.11 3.73 10.19
C VAL A 76 10.13 2.70 10.73
N LYS A 77 8.86 3.10 10.84
CA LYS A 77 7.74 2.21 11.23
C LYS A 77 7.11 1.52 10.01
N ILE A 78 7.15 2.18 8.84
CA ILE A 78 6.38 1.77 7.66
C ILE A 78 7.31 1.61 6.46
N LEU A 79 7.21 0.45 5.79
CA LEU A 79 7.88 0.16 4.52
C LEU A 79 6.83 0.15 3.40
N GLY A 80 7.11 0.86 2.31
CA GLY A 80 6.22 0.91 1.14
C GLY A 80 6.60 2.04 0.16
N GLU A 81 6.49 1.78 -1.15
CA GLU A 81 5.98 0.57 -1.73
C GLU A 81 7.11 -0.45 -1.90
N ILE A 82 6.85 -1.67 -1.51
CA ILE A 82 7.74 -2.82 -1.70
C ILE A 82 6.93 -3.97 -2.31
N GLY A 83 7.56 -4.98 -2.87
CA GLY A 83 6.80 -6.13 -3.35
C GLY A 83 7.37 -6.77 -4.61
N ILE A 84 6.48 -7.41 -5.38
CA ILE A 84 6.81 -8.06 -6.65
C ILE A 84 5.71 -7.71 -7.68
N ASP A 85 6.12 -7.25 -8.86
CA ASP A 85 5.26 -7.10 -10.03
C ASP A 85 5.51 -8.26 -10.99
N GLY A 86 4.54 -9.15 -11.10
CA GLY A 86 4.55 -10.31 -11.98
C GLY A 86 3.95 -10.03 -13.37
N SER A 87 3.68 -8.77 -13.72
CA SER A 87 3.18 -8.44 -15.06
C SER A 87 4.21 -8.75 -16.13
N THR A 88 3.75 -9.02 -17.34
CA THR A 88 4.62 -9.42 -18.46
C THR A 88 5.72 -8.40 -18.80
N ARG A 89 5.48 -7.12 -18.53
CA ARG A 89 6.46 -6.05 -18.74
C ARG A 89 7.68 -6.12 -17.81
N ASN A 90 7.57 -6.84 -16.70
CA ASN A 90 8.60 -6.93 -15.66
C ASN A 90 9.25 -8.33 -15.55
N ASN A 91 8.96 -9.25 -16.47
CA ASN A 91 9.46 -10.63 -16.40
C ASN A 91 10.99 -10.74 -16.36
N GLY A 92 11.73 -9.82 -16.99
CA GLY A 92 13.20 -9.85 -17.04
C GLY A 92 13.88 -9.67 -15.70
N ASN A 93 13.22 -9.05 -14.69
CA ASN A 93 13.81 -8.78 -13.37
C ASN A 93 13.07 -9.45 -12.21
N PHE A 94 12.15 -10.37 -12.50
CA PHE A 94 11.30 -11.04 -11.49
C PHE A 94 12.11 -11.70 -10.36
N GLN A 95 13.21 -12.39 -10.69
CA GLN A 95 14.05 -13.05 -9.69
C GLN A 95 14.78 -12.03 -8.80
N LEU A 96 15.19 -10.89 -9.35
CA LEU A 96 15.77 -9.79 -8.59
C LEU A 96 14.74 -9.18 -7.64
N GLN A 97 13.53 -8.90 -8.12
CA GLN A 97 12.43 -8.40 -7.29
C GLN A 97 12.18 -9.34 -6.10
N LYS A 98 12.06 -10.65 -6.38
CA LYS A 98 11.85 -11.68 -5.35
C LYS A 98 12.97 -11.69 -4.32
N LYS A 99 14.24 -11.66 -4.76
CA LYS A 99 15.40 -11.63 -3.88
C LYS A 99 15.36 -10.41 -2.96
N ILE A 100 15.15 -9.22 -3.52
CA ILE A 100 15.07 -7.97 -2.76
C ILE A 100 13.91 -8.00 -1.77
N PHE A 101 12.72 -8.40 -2.22
CA PHE A 101 11.55 -8.49 -1.35
C PHE A 101 11.78 -9.41 -0.14
N VAL A 102 12.35 -10.60 -0.37
CA VAL A 102 12.70 -11.55 0.71
C VAL A 102 13.73 -10.93 1.66
N THR A 103 14.76 -10.28 1.14
CA THR A 103 15.77 -9.61 1.95
C THR A 103 15.15 -8.55 2.85
N ILE A 104 14.24 -7.74 2.31
CA ILE A 104 13.50 -6.71 3.06
C ILE A 104 12.64 -7.33 4.17
N LEU A 105 11.90 -8.41 3.87
CA LEU A 105 11.07 -9.09 4.88
C LEU A 105 11.91 -9.62 6.04
N ILE A 106 13.02 -10.30 5.74
CA ILE A 106 13.94 -10.85 6.76
C ILE A 106 14.52 -9.73 7.63
N GLU A 107 14.93 -8.63 7.02
CA GLU A 107 15.50 -7.51 7.78
C GLU A 107 14.44 -6.81 8.63
N ALA A 108 13.24 -6.56 8.09
CA ALA A 108 12.14 -5.95 8.82
C ALA A 108 11.75 -6.78 10.07
N GLU A 109 11.76 -8.10 9.95
CA GLU A 109 11.42 -9.01 11.04
C GLU A 109 12.42 -8.94 12.22
N LYS A 110 13.73 -8.70 11.97
CA LYS A 110 14.75 -8.52 13.02
C LYS A 110 14.45 -7.32 13.93
N PHE A 111 13.70 -6.35 13.44
CA PHE A 111 13.29 -5.15 14.19
C PHE A 111 11.85 -5.20 14.69
N GLY A 112 11.32 -6.40 14.98
CA GLY A 112 10.00 -6.61 15.58
C GLY A 112 8.84 -6.48 14.61
N GLY A 113 9.12 -6.54 13.30
CA GLY A 113 8.14 -6.33 12.25
C GLY A 113 7.87 -4.84 11.97
N LYS A 114 7.18 -4.61 10.88
CA LYS A 114 6.86 -3.26 10.38
C LYS A 114 5.42 -3.25 9.82
N ILE A 115 4.91 -2.08 9.50
CA ILE A 115 3.75 -1.96 8.61
C ILE A 115 4.28 -2.00 7.19
N LEU A 116 3.77 -2.93 6.37
CA LEU A 116 4.23 -3.16 5.01
C LEU A 116 3.12 -2.82 4.02
N SER A 117 3.32 -1.84 3.14
CA SER A 117 2.44 -1.58 1.99
C SER A 117 3.02 -2.28 0.77
N ILE A 118 2.33 -3.34 0.30
CA ILE A 118 2.90 -4.33 -0.62
C ILE A 118 2.20 -4.30 -1.98
N HIS A 119 2.99 -4.13 -3.04
CA HIS A 119 2.65 -4.36 -4.43
C HIS A 119 2.66 -5.86 -4.74
N SER A 120 1.54 -6.38 -5.28
CA SER A 120 1.38 -7.83 -5.50
C SER A 120 0.80 -8.20 -6.88
N ARG A 121 0.81 -7.28 -7.84
CA ARG A 121 0.21 -7.47 -9.17
C ARG A 121 0.81 -8.68 -9.88
N GLY A 122 -0.02 -9.69 -10.22
CA GLY A 122 0.42 -10.90 -10.88
C GLY A 122 1.41 -11.77 -10.10
N ALA A 123 1.58 -11.51 -8.78
CA ALA A 123 2.54 -12.20 -7.93
C ALA A 123 1.96 -12.57 -6.55
N GLY A 124 0.64 -12.58 -6.39
CA GLY A 124 -0.04 -12.78 -5.10
C GLY A 124 0.42 -14.02 -4.36
N GLU A 125 0.44 -15.17 -5.02
CA GLU A 125 0.85 -16.45 -4.40
C GLU A 125 2.27 -16.40 -3.84
N ILE A 126 3.22 -15.89 -4.62
CA ILE A 126 4.63 -15.83 -4.20
C ILE A 126 4.84 -14.81 -3.08
N ILE A 127 4.16 -13.68 -3.12
CA ILE A 127 4.14 -12.67 -2.04
C ILE A 127 3.64 -13.31 -0.75
N LEU A 128 2.47 -13.95 -0.76
CA LEU A 128 1.85 -14.54 0.42
C LEU A 128 2.69 -15.68 1.03
N LYS A 129 3.29 -16.54 0.19
CA LYS A 129 4.22 -17.59 0.66
C LYS A 129 5.44 -17.00 1.36
N ASN A 130 5.98 -15.89 0.85
CA ASN A 130 7.13 -15.23 1.49
C ASN A 130 6.73 -14.50 2.78
N ILE A 131 5.58 -13.85 2.83
CA ILE A 131 5.04 -13.26 4.06
C ILE A 131 4.88 -14.33 5.13
N MET A 132 4.21 -15.44 4.81
CA MET A 132 4.02 -16.56 5.72
C MET A 132 5.33 -17.10 6.29
N LYS A 133 6.38 -17.13 5.47
CA LYS A 133 7.68 -17.68 5.87
C LYS A 133 8.55 -16.71 6.66
N TYR A 134 8.59 -15.44 6.29
CA TYR A 134 9.60 -14.49 6.73
C TYR A 134 9.07 -13.28 7.49
N SER A 135 7.74 -13.11 7.62
CA SER A 135 7.16 -11.90 8.21
C SER A 135 6.06 -12.29 9.21
N LYS A 136 6.46 -12.60 10.44
CA LYS A 136 5.57 -13.08 11.51
C LYS A 136 4.97 -11.94 12.32
N ASN A 137 5.74 -10.86 12.52
CA ASN A 137 5.39 -9.74 13.38
C ASN A 137 4.96 -8.48 12.60
N SER A 138 5.08 -8.49 11.27
CA SER A 138 4.69 -7.35 10.45
C SER A 138 3.18 -7.31 10.19
N ARG A 139 2.64 -6.11 10.08
CA ARG A 139 1.27 -5.85 9.63
C ARG A 139 1.29 -5.53 8.14
N VAL A 140 0.63 -6.35 7.37
CA VAL A 140 0.67 -6.30 5.90
C VAL A 140 -0.57 -5.62 5.35
N ILE A 141 -0.37 -4.67 4.46
CA ILE A 141 -1.39 -4.08 3.59
C ILE A 141 -1.09 -4.54 2.17
N LEU A 142 -1.98 -5.33 1.58
CA LEU A 142 -1.94 -5.61 0.15
C LEU A 142 -2.65 -4.47 -0.56
N HIS A 143 -1.87 -3.58 -1.19
CA HIS A 143 -2.44 -2.46 -1.91
C HIS A 143 -3.00 -2.93 -3.25
N TRP A 144 -4.13 -2.35 -3.66
CA TRP A 144 -4.86 -2.67 -4.89
C TRP A 144 -4.86 -4.16 -5.23
N PHE A 145 -5.23 -4.99 -4.25
CA PHE A 145 -5.18 -6.44 -4.42
C PHE A 145 -6.09 -6.92 -5.57
N SER A 146 -5.47 -7.59 -6.55
CA SER A 146 -6.14 -8.10 -7.77
C SER A 146 -5.94 -9.60 -7.99
N GLY A 147 -5.54 -10.33 -6.95
CA GLY A 147 -5.27 -11.76 -6.96
C GLY A 147 -6.50 -12.66 -7.14
N THR A 148 -6.29 -13.97 -7.07
CA THR A 148 -7.36 -14.99 -7.13
C THR A 148 -8.15 -15.05 -5.83
N ILE A 149 -9.26 -15.81 -5.82
CA ILE A 149 -10.04 -16.04 -4.59
C ILE A 149 -9.24 -16.89 -3.59
N GLU A 150 -8.43 -17.81 -4.07
CA GLU A 150 -7.54 -18.65 -3.27
C GLU A 150 -6.47 -17.81 -2.58
N GLU A 151 -5.84 -16.89 -3.33
CA GLU A 151 -4.88 -15.91 -2.79
C GLU A 151 -5.56 -14.98 -1.78
N LEU A 152 -6.79 -14.53 -2.05
CA LEU A 152 -7.56 -13.73 -1.09
C LEU A 152 -7.79 -14.47 0.22
N LYS A 153 -8.22 -15.74 0.17
CA LYS A 153 -8.42 -16.57 1.37
C LYS A 153 -7.12 -16.73 2.17
N MET A 154 -6.01 -16.99 1.48
CA MET A 154 -4.70 -17.07 2.11
C MET A 154 -4.28 -15.74 2.75
N ALA A 155 -4.46 -14.61 2.06
CA ALA A 155 -4.17 -13.28 2.61
C ALA A 155 -4.99 -12.96 3.86
N ILE A 156 -6.29 -13.31 3.86
CA ILE A 156 -7.17 -13.15 5.02
C ILE A 156 -6.68 -14.01 6.19
N SER A 157 -6.30 -15.27 5.95
CA SER A 157 -5.79 -16.18 7.01
C SER A 157 -4.47 -15.70 7.60
N LEU A 158 -3.65 -14.98 6.82
CA LEU A 158 -2.41 -14.34 7.29
C LEU A 158 -2.65 -12.99 7.99
N GLY A 159 -3.91 -12.57 8.12
CA GLY A 159 -4.25 -11.32 8.80
C GLY A 159 -3.99 -10.06 8.00
N CYS A 160 -3.78 -10.14 6.69
CA CYS A 160 -3.52 -8.99 5.85
C CYS A 160 -4.70 -7.99 5.84
N PHE A 161 -4.37 -6.72 5.75
CA PHE A 161 -5.29 -5.65 5.35
C PHE A 161 -5.26 -5.49 3.83
N PHE A 162 -6.31 -4.86 3.30
CA PHE A 162 -6.45 -4.60 1.87
C PHE A 162 -6.79 -3.13 1.68
N SER A 163 -5.96 -2.39 0.97
CA SER A 163 -6.34 -1.04 0.58
C SER A 163 -7.02 -1.05 -0.78
N LEU A 164 -8.16 -0.36 -0.85
CA LEU A 164 -9.02 -0.29 -2.02
C LEU A 164 -9.22 1.16 -2.42
N GLY A 165 -9.05 1.44 -3.71
CA GLY A 165 -9.31 2.74 -4.30
C GLY A 165 -10.57 2.75 -5.19
N PRO A 166 -11.10 3.94 -5.52
CA PRO A 166 -12.23 4.06 -6.44
C PRO A 166 -11.98 3.35 -7.78
N ALA A 167 -10.78 3.44 -8.33
CA ALA A 167 -10.42 2.78 -9.60
C ALA A 167 -10.54 1.25 -9.54
N ALA A 168 -10.14 0.63 -8.42
CA ALA A 168 -10.26 -0.82 -8.25
C ALA A 168 -11.72 -1.28 -8.30
N LEU A 169 -12.64 -0.48 -7.75
CA LEU A 169 -14.08 -0.78 -7.67
C LEU A 169 -14.85 -0.51 -8.97
N LEU A 170 -14.22 0.11 -9.98
CA LEU A 170 -14.85 0.24 -11.31
C LEU A 170 -15.00 -1.11 -12.00
N SER A 171 -14.06 -2.03 -11.80
CA SER A 171 -14.11 -3.36 -12.41
C SER A 171 -15.08 -4.29 -11.70
N ARG A 172 -15.75 -5.20 -12.46
CA ARG A 172 -16.57 -6.26 -11.89
C ARG A 172 -15.76 -7.12 -10.91
N ARG A 173 -14.53 -7.52 -11.30
CA ARG A 173 -13.64 -8.34 -10.48
C ARG A 173 -13.25 -7.64 -9.18
N GLY A 174 -12.92 -6.34 -9.23
CA GLY A 174 -12.61 -5.57 -8.01
C GLY A 174 -13.77 -5.55 -7.02
N ARG A 175 -15.00 -5.38 -7.51
CA ARG A 175 -16.20 -5.46 -6.66
C ARG A 175 -16.46 -6.85 -6.10
N GLU A 176 -16.22 -7.91 -6.88
CA GLU A 176 -16.33 -9.31 -6.42
C GLU A 176 -15.31 -9.64 -5.33
N LEU A 177 -14.07 -9.14 -5.44
CA LEU A 177 -13.06 -9.26 -4.40
C LEU A 177 -13.45 -8.46 -3.15
N ALA A 178 -13.82 -7.18 -3.33
CA ALA A 178 -14.22 -6.31 -2.22
C ALA A 178 -15.39 -6.90 -1.40
N ALA A 179 -16.35 -7.57 -2.05
CA ALA A 179 -17.46 -8.24 -1.38
C ALA A 179 -17.04 -9.44 -0.49
N LYS A 180 -15.84 -9.98 -0.71
CA LYS A 180 -15.29 -11.13 0.04
C LYS A 180 -14.25 -10.74 1.08
N ILE A 181 -13.74 -9.51 1.02
CA ILE A 181 -12.81 -8.98 2.03
C ILE A 181 -13.59 -8.67 3.30
N PRO A 182 -13.17 -9.19 4.48
CA PRO A 182 -13.78 -8.83 5.75
C PRO A 182 -13.72 -7.32 5.98
N LEU A 183 -14.83 -6.72 6.42
CA LEU A 183 -14.93 -5.27 6.62
C LEU A 183 -13.87 -4.72 7.59
N ASP A 184 -13.46 -5.53 8.56
CA ASP A 184 -12.43 -5.19 9.53
C ASP A 184 -11.00 -5.25 8.97
N ARG A 185 -10.84 -5.48 7.66
CA ARG A 185 -9.57 -5.53 6.94
C ARG A 185 -9.47 -4.52 5.79
N ILE A 186 -10.52 -3.73 5.53
CA ILE A 186 -10.54 -2.75 4.42
C ILE A 186 -9.97 -1.42 4.88
N LEU A 187 -9.11 -0.84 4.03
CA LEU A 187 -8.56 0.50 4.15
C LEU A 187 -8.82 1.28 2.83
N PRO A 188 -9.03 2.61 2.87
CA PRO A 188 -9.16 3.40 1.66
C PRO A 188 -7.79 3.75 1.07
N GLU A 189 -7.68 3.83 -0.25
CA GLU A 189 -6.51 4.36 -0.94
C GLU A 189 -6.88 5.21 -2.13
N SER A 190 -5.96 6.01 -2.64
CA SER A 190 -6.09 6.69 -3.93
C SER A 190 -5.23 6.04 -5.01
N ASP A 191 -4.05 5.58 -4.65
CA ASP A 191 -2.98 5.13 -5.55
C ASP A 191 -2.67 6.15 -6.67
N GLY A 192 -2.99 7.42 -6.38
CA GLY A 192 -2.69 8.50 -7.30
C GLY A 192 -1.21 8.89 -7.27
N PRO A 193 -0.68 9.38 -8.41
CA PRO A 193 -1.41 9.79 -9.62
C PRO A 193 -1.71 8.65 -10.61
N PHE A 194 -1.32 7.40 -10.34
CA PHE A 194 -1.44 6.28 -11.29
C PHE A 194 -2.86 5.77 -11.45
N ALA A 195 -3.64 5.72 -10.38
CA ALA A 195 -5.03 5.36 -10.45
C ALA A 195 -5.88 6.49 -11.01
N MET A 196 -6.73 6.17 -11.98
CA MET A 196 -7.59 7.13 -12.68
C MET A 196 -9.06 6.72 -12.65
N VAL A 197 -9.93 7.72 -12.52
CA VAL A 197 -11.37 7.59 -12.75
C VAL A 197 -11.79 8.63 -13.78
N ASN A 198 -12.45 8.22 -14.85
CA ASN A 198 -12.87 9.09 -15.97
C ASN A 198 -11.70 9.93 -16.54
N GLY A 199 -10.50 9.33 -16.67
CA GLY A 199 -9.31 9.98 -17.22
C GLY A 199 -8.63 11.02 -16.30
N LYS A 200 -9.06 11.11 -15.03
CA LYS A 200 -8.46 12.00 -14.04
C LYS A 200 -7.82 11.20 -12.91
N SER A 201 -6.61 11.61 -12.49
CA SER A 201 -5.94 11.03 -11.35
C SER A 201 -6.75 11.25 -10.06
N ILE A 202 -6.79 10.24 -9.21
CA ILE A 202 -7.49 10.28 -7.92
C ILE A 202 -6.58 10.92 -6.88
N PHE A 203 -7.08 11.92 -6.17
CA PHE A 203 -6.36 12.55 -5.06
C PHE A 203 -6.59 11.85 -3.72
N PRO A 204 -5.68 12.01 -2.73
CA PRO A 204 -5.81 11.35 -1.42
C PRO A 204 -7.14 11.60 -0.71
N TRP A 205 -7.67 12.82 -0.76
CA TRP A 205 -8.96 13.18 -0.14
C TRP A 205 -10.18 12.56 -0.83
N GLU A 206 -10.02 12.05 -2.05
CA GLU A 206 -11.07 11.37 -2.79
C GLU A 206 -11.17 9.88 -2.44
N SER A 207 -10.18 9.32 -1.77
CA SER A 207 -10.18 7.90 -1.36
C SER A 207 -11.40 7.53 -0.52
N LYS A 208 -12.00 8.48 0.21
CA LYS A 208 -13.23 8.27 0.98
C LYS A 208 -14.45 7.91 0.11
N GLN A 209 -14.42 8.15 -1.20
CA GLN A 209 -15.51 7.75 -2.12
C GLN A 209 -15.76 6.24 -2.09
N ILE A 210 -14.79 5.42 -1.67
CA ILE A 210 -15.02 3.99 -1.50
C ILE A 210 -16.04 3.66 -0.40
N HIS A 211 -16.25 4.54 0.60
CA HIS A 211 -17.15 4.27 1.71
C HIS A 211 -18.56 3.93 1.20
N GLN A 212 -19.08 4.78 0.31
CA GLN A 212 -20.39 4.53 -0.31
C GLN A 212 -20.39 3.25 -1.16
N SER A 213 -19.30 3.01 -1.92
CA SER A 213 -19.18 1.82 -2.77
C SER A 213 -19.15 0.53 -1.93
N ILE A 214 -18.38 0.50 -0.84
CA ILE A 214 -18.32 -0.63 0.08
C ILE A 214 -19.66 -0.81 0.82
N ALA A 215 -20.32 0.30 1.23
CA ALA A 215 -21.66 0.27 1.84
C ALA A 215 -22.68 -0.42 0.93
N ASN A 216 -22.67 -0.08 -0.35
CA ASN A 216 -23.55 -0.69 -1.35
C ASN A 216 -23.23 -2.19 -1.57
N ILE A 217 -21.94 -2.55 -1.65
CA ILE A 217 -21.49 -3.94 -1.83
C ILE A 217 -21.93 -4.81 -0.65
N HIS A 218 -21.73 -4.33 0.59
CA HIS A 218 -22.04 -5.10 1.81
C HIS A 218 -23.45 -4.86 2.34
N LYS A 219 -24.24 -4.00 1.69
CA LYS A 219 -25.64 -3.67 2.07
C LYS A 219 -25.78 -3.16 3.51
N ILE A 220 -24.86 -2.31 3.93
CA ILE A 220 -24.86 -1.68 5.26
C ILE A 220 -24.73 -0.15 5.13
N PRO A 221 -25.14 0.63 6.15
CA PRO A 221 -25.04 2.09 6.10
C PRO A 221 -23.61 2.58 5.95
N GLU A 222 -23.37 3.61 5.13
CA GLU A 222 -22.05 4.22 4.91
C GLU A 222 -21.38 4.67 6.22
N ARG A 223 -22.18 5.18 7.18
CA ARG A 223 -21.68 5.58 8.50
C ARG A 223 -21.00 4.41 9.22
N GLN A 224 -21.51 3.19 9.10
CA GLN A 224 -20.91 2.00 9.70
C GLN A 224 -19.59 1.65 9.01
N ILE A 225 -19.50 1.79 7.70
CA ILE A 225 -18.25 1.64 6.95
C ILE A 225 -17.21 2.65 7.44
N SER A 226 -17.57 3.92 7.56
CA SER A 226 -16.65 4.97 8.02
C SER A 226 -16.10 4.68 9.43
N ILE A 227 -16.96 4.22 10.34
CA ILE A 227 -16.55 3.80 11.69
C ILE A 227 -15.61 2.60 11.64
N GLN A 228 -15.96 1.59 10.82
CA GLN A 228 -15.13 0.39 10.71
C GLN A 228 -13.76 0.69 10.10
N ILE A 229 -13.68 1.51 9.07
CA ILE A 229 -12.41 1.93 8.45
C ILE A 229 -11.53 2.65 9.48
N LYS A 230 -12.11 3.52 10.31
CA LYS A 230 -11.37 4.17 11.40
C LYS A 230 -10.79 3.13 12.38
N LYS A 231 -11.59 2.17 12.83
CA LYS A 231 -11.12 1.07 13.70
C LYS A 231 -10.00 0.25 13.03
N ASN A 232 -10.11 -0.01 11.72
CA ASN A 232 -9.08 -0.73 10.97
C ASN A 232 -7.77 0.04 10.96
N PHE A 233 -7.83 1.35 10.75
CA PHE A 233 -6.68 2.24 10.81
C PHE A 233 -6.05 2.26 12.22
N ASP A 234 -6.86 2.39 13.26
CA ASP A 234 -6.37 2.39 14.64
C ASP A 234 -5.66 1.07 14.95
N ARG A 235 -6.28 -0.08 14.61
CA ARG A 235 -5.69 -1.42 14.77
C ARG A 235 -4.38 -1.62 13.97
N LEU A 236 -4.28 -1.04 12.77
CA LEU A 236 -3.05 -1.06 11.99
C LEU A 236 -1.91 -0.34 12.72
N ASN A 237 -2.20 0.66 13.54
CA ASN A 237 -1.22 1.49 14.24
C ASN A 237 -0.97 1.09 15.69
N GLU A 238 -1.74 0.17 16.26
CA GLU A 238 -1.51 -0.40 17.60
C GLU A 238 -0.11 -1.02 17.66
N SER A 239 0.57 -0.83 18.80
CA SER A 239 1.96 -1.27 19.01
C SER A 239 2.03 -2.73 19.34
#